data_4bf53665ac892e23cbad3304f9bc442e
#
_entry.id   4bf53665ac892e23cbad3304f9bc442e
#
_cell.length_a   1.000
_cell.length_b   1.000
_cell.length_c   1.000
_cell.angle_alpha   90.00
_cell.angle_beta   90.00
_cell.angle_gamma   90.00
#
_symmetry.space_group_name_H-M   'P 1'
#
loop_
_entity.id
_entity.type
_entity.pdbx_description
1 polymer ?
#
loop_
_entity_poly.entity_id
_entity_poly.type
_entity_poly.pdbx_seq_one_letter_code
_entity_poly.pdbx_strand_id
1 'polypeptide(L)'
;MSLRKSIAIALSAATLFALAGCGTTDDSDTASSTKSGSSSSSKFDASSIKKDATIAAMLPDSITKDGKLTVGAELTYAPAEFVGADGKTPQGYDVDLTKALAAVFGLKAETVSSSFDSIIPSVGTKYDLGISGFTVAKDRLSAANWVTYGKAGMTYAVKKGNPEKIDVKNLCGVKIAAQTGTVEEESAKETAATCK
;
A
#
# COMPACT_ATOMS: atom_id res chain seq x y z
N MET A 1 -15.75 61.13 44.79
CA MET A 1 -15.11 60.56 45.97
C MET A 1 -14.55 59.22 45.58
N SER A 2 -13.22 59.17 45.32
CA SER A 2 -12.21 58.66 46.25
C SER A 2 -12.47 57.22 46.63
N LEU A 3 -11.62 56.16 46.48
CA LEU A 3 -10.16 56.12 46.58
C LEU A 3 -9.61 54.71 46.37
N ARG A 4 -8.46 54.60 45.71
CA ARG A 4 -7.31 53.70 46.02
C ARG A 4 -7.40 52.21 45.74
N LYS A 5 -6.63 51.77 44.77
CA LYS A 5 -5.29 51.14 44.86
C LYS A 5 -5.24 49.81 45.67
N SER A 6 -4.93 48.72 44.99
CA SER A 6 -3.75 47.91 45.34
C SER A 6 -3.40 46.91 44.25
N ILE A 7 -2.15 46.91 43.88
CA ILE A 7 -1.44 46.01 42.98
C ILE A 7 -1.15 44.71 43.72
N ALA A 8 -1.44 43.56 43.15
CA ALA A 8 -0.86 42.30 43.59
C ALA A 8 -0.34 41.55 42.36
N ILE A 9 0.97 41.48 42.27
CA ILE A 9 1.75 40.70 41.32
C ILE A 9 1.73 39.25 41.84
N ALA A 10 1.21 38.31 41.05
CA ALA A 10 1.38 36.89 41.29
C ALA A 10 2.11 36.25 40.11
N LEU A 11 3.36 35.88 40.33
CA LEU A 11 4.12 34.99 39.45
C LEU A 11 3.41 33.63 39.38
N SER A 12 3.04 33.21 38.21
CA SER A 12 2.58 31.86 37.96
C SER A 12 3.59 31.14 37.09
N ALA A 13 4.24 30.13 37.68
CA ALA A 13 5.18 29.25 37.03
C ALA A 13 4.50 28.43 35.91
N ALA A 14 5.09 28.48 34.71
CA ALA A 14 4.70 27.65 33.60
C ALA A 14 5.23 26.22 33.82
N THR A 15 4.36 25.27 34.09
CA THR A 15 4.66 23.84 34.09
C THR A 15 4.52 23.31 32.65
N LEU A 16 5.65 23.04 32.05
CA LEU A 16 5.75 22.28 30.79
C LEU A 16 5.42 20.81 31.06
N PHE A 17 4.26 20.36 30.61
CA PHE A 17 3.95 18.94 30.51
C PHE A 17 4.61 18.39 29.25
N ALA A 18 5.70 17.65 29.39
CA ALA A 18 6.26 16.81 28.34
C ALA A 18 5.39 15.53 28.24
N LEU A 19 4.62 15.38 27.16
CA LEU A 19 4.02 14.10 26.81
C LEU A 19 5.13 13.19 26.27
N ALA A 20 5.57 12.24 27.09
CA ALA A 20 6.40 11.14 26.65
C ALA A 20 5.53 10.17 25.84
N GLY A 21 5.73 10.10 24.52
CA GLY A 21 5.16 9.06 23.68
C GLY A 21 5.85 7.73 23.96
N CYS A 22 5.10 6.72 24.40
CA CYS A 22 5.58 5.35 24.53
C CYS A 22 5.81 4.76 23.13
N GLY A 23 7.08 4.67 22.73
CA GLY A 23 7.51 3.77 21.67
C GLY A 23 7.87 2.43 22.30
N THR A 24 7.34 1.34 21.76
CA THR A 24 7.75 -0.02 22.10
C THR A 24 9.15 -0.26 21.55
N THR A 25 10.11 -0.46 22.46
CA THR A 25 11.46 -0.90 22.11
C THR A 25 11.56 -2.39 22.39
N ASP A 26 11.94 -3.16 21.38
CA ASP A 26 12.56 -4.47 21.58
C ASP A 26 14.05 -4.27 21.82
N ASP A 27 14.56 -4.89 22.87
CA ASP A 27 15.94 -4.79 23.30
C ASP A 27 16.89 -5.49 22.33
N SER A 28 17.86 -4.77 21.83
CA SER A 28 19.24 -5.26 21.59
C SER A 28 20.18 -4.07 21.42
N ASP A 29 21.16 -3.98 22.31
CA ASP A 29 22.16 -2.95 22.42
C ASP A 29 22.92 -2.63 21.12
N THR A 30 22.94 -1.37 20.73
CA THR A 30 24.17 -0.62 20.35
C THR A 30 23.83 0.85 20.21
N ALA A 31 24.40 1.69 21.04
CA ALA A 31 24.26 3.14 21.00
C ALA A 31 24.81 3.73 19.71
N SER A 32 23.96 4.27 18.85
CA SER A 32 24.30 5.28 17.86
C SER A 32 23.20 6.32 17.81
N SER A 33 23.53 7.53 18.21
CA SER A 33 22.63 8.68 18.20
C SER A 33 22.28 9.07 16.77
N THR A 34 21.21 8.53 16.23
CA THR A 34 20.67 8.96 14.95
C THR A 34 19.53 9.95 15.21
N LYS A 35 19.72 11.19 14.77
CA LYS A 35 18.69 12.23 14.75
C LYS A 35 17.44 11.65 14.09
N SER A 36 16.33 11.65 14.85
CA SER A 36 15.00 11.36 14.33
C SER A 36 14.65 12.41 13.26
N GLY A 37 14.96 12.10 12.01
CA GLY A 37 14.51 12.87 10.87
C GLY A 37 13.01 12.68 10.75
N SER A 38 12.25 13.74 10.95
CA SER A 38 10.84 13.81 10.55
C SER A 38 10.77 13.51 9.06
N SER A 39 10.40 12.29 8.69
CA SER A 39 10.11 11.94 7.31
C SER A 39 8.86 12.71 6.91
N SER A 40 9.03 13.91 6.35
CA SER A 40 7.99 14.48 5.50
C SER A 40 7.85 13.52 4.34
N SER A 41 6.76 12.77 4.29
CA SER A 41 6.40 11.99 3.09
C SER A 41 6.21 13.00 1.96
N SER A 42 7.26 13.22 1.18
CA SER A 42 7.13 14.01 -0.05
C SER A 42 6.15 13.27 -0.94
N LYS A 43 5.03 13.91 -1.24
CA LYS A 43 4.05 13.37 -2.18
C LYS A 43 4.79 13.10 -3.50
N PHE A 44 4.69 11.89 -4.02
CA PHE A 44 5.28 11.52 -5.31
C PHE A 44 4.74 12.45 -6.40
N ASP A 45 5.63 12.98 -7.21
CA ASP A 45 5.30 13.85 -8.33
C ASP A 45 5.87 13.29 -9.64
N ALA A 46 5.00 12.75 -10.47
CA ALA A 46 5.36 12.23 -11.78
C ALA A 46 5.64 13.33 -12.82
N SER A 47 5.38 14.60 -12.53
CA SER A 47 5.57 15.70 -13.48
C SER A 47 7.03 15.93 -13.89
N SER A 48 7.97 15.49 -13.05
CA SER A 48 9.39 15.53 -13.35
C SER A 48 9.85 14.43 -14.32
N ILE A 49 9.04 13.39 -14.52
CA ILE A 49 9.33 12.27 -15.40
C ILE A 49 9.03 12.68 -16.83
N LYS A 50 10.03 12.60 -17.69
CA LYS A 50 9.86 12.91 -19.11
C LYS A 50 9.49 11.67 -19.91
N LYS A 51 8.69 11.89 -20.96
CA LYS A 51 8.43 10.85 -21.96
C LYS A 51 9.74 10.36 -22.56
N ASP A 52 9.89 9.03 -22.61
CA ASP A 52 10.94 8.39 -23.39
C ASP A 52 10.38 8.02 -24.78
N ALA A 53 10.88 8.67 -25.81
CA ALA A 53 10.38 8.48 -27.17
C ALA A 53 10.65 7.06 -27.70
N THR A 54 11.75 6.44 -27.29
CA THR A 54 12.13 5.09 -27.70
C THR A 54 11.19 4.06 -27.08
N ILE A 55 10.95 4.16 -25.77
CA ILE A 55 10.03 3.28 -25.06
C ILE A 55 8.58 3.49 -25.54
N ALA A 56 8.16 4.75 -25.69
CA ALA A 56 6.82 5.07 -26.18
C ALA A 56 6.54 4.53 -27.59
N ALA A 57 7.56 4.50 -28.46
CA ALA A 57 7.43 3.95 -29.81
C ALA A 57 7.29 2.41 -29.84
N MET A 58 7.56 1.72 -28.72
CA MET A 58 7.37 0.27 -28.62
C MET A 58 5.94 -0.12 -28.23
N LEU A 59 5.13 0.85 -27.81
CA LEU A 59 3.74 0.58 -27.41
C LEU A 59 2.88 0.28 -28.64
N PRO A 60 2.01 -0.73 -28.59
CA PRO A 60 1.07 -1.01 -29.66
C PRO A 60 -0.02 0.09 -29.73
N ASP A 61 -0.57 0.29 -30.92
CA ASP A 61 -1.63 1.28 -31.17
C ASP A 61 -2.86 1.07 -30.27
N SER A 62 -3.14 -0.19 -29.88
CA SER A 62 -4.24 -0.51 -28.97
C SER A 62 -4.12 0.17 -27.60
N ILE A 63 -2.89 0.46 -27.15
CA ILE A 63 -2.60 1.13 -25.87
C ILE A 63 -2.59 2.65 -26.04
N THR A 64 -2.12 3.13 -27.19
CA THR A 64 -1.88 4.58 -27.40
C THR A 64 -3.07 5.34 -27.95
N LYS A 65 -4.07 4.66 -28.52
CA LYS A 65 -5.19 5.23 -29.29
C LYS A 65 -6.05 6.26 -28.54
N ASP A 66 -6.21 6.11 -27.23
CA ASP A 66 -7.02 7.01 -26.41
C ASP A 66 -6.20 7.98 -25.55
N GLY A 67 -4.85 7.89 -25.64
CA GLY A 67 -3.93 8.75 -24.90
C GLY A 67 -3.85 8.44 -23.41
N LYS A 68 -4.33 7.29 -22.97
CA LYS A 68 -4.35 6.87 -21.56
C LYS A 68 -3.60 5.57 -21.36
N LEU A 69 -3.09 5.38 -20.14
CA LEU A 69 -2.68 4.09 -19.60
C LEU A 69 -3.69 3.72 -18.53
N THR A 70 -4.57 2.78 -18.84
CA THR A 70 -5.63 2.33 -17.93
C THR A 70 -5.16 1.13 -17.13
N VAL A 71 -5.14 1.27 -15.81
CA VAL A 71 -4.61 0.26 -14.87
C VAL A 71 -5.69 -0.18 -13.90
N GLY A 72 -5.98 -1.49 -13.88
CA GLY A 72 -6.86 -2.11 -12.87
C GLY A 72 -6.12 -2.30 -11.55
N ALA A 73 -6.71 -1.87 -10.45
CA ALA A 73 -6.19 -2.01 -9.09
C ALA A 73 -7.31 -2.24 -8.08
N GLU A 74 -7.03 -2.99 -7.02
CA GLU A 74 -7.94 -3.17 -5.88
C GLU A 74 -7.61 -2.13 -4.82
N LEU A 75 -8.44 -1.08 -4.67
CA LEU A 75 -8.12 0.13 -3.92
C LEU A 75 -8.43 0.03 -2.42
N THR A 76 -8.15 -1.10 -1.79
CA THR A 76 -8.32 -1.29 -0.33
C THR A 76 -7.03 -1.71 0.39
N TYR A 77 -5.89 -1.78 -0.31
CA TYR A 77 -4.64 -2.34 0.19
C TYR A 77 -3.56 -1.27 0.46
N ALA A 78 -3.79 -0.44 1.49
CA ALA A 78 -2.80 0.56 1.90
C ALA A 78 -1.52 -0.11 2.46
N PRO A 79 -0.33 0.42 2.21
CA PRO A 79 -0.01 1.66 1.48
C PRO A 79 0.22 1.48 -0.03
N ALA A 80 -0.05 0.28 -0.58
CA ALA A 80 0.21 -0.03 -1.99
C ALA A 80 -0.77 0.71 -2.92
N GLU A 81 -2.07 0.43 -2.75
CA GLU A 81 -3.15 1.08 -3.49
C GLU A 81 -4.41 1.21 -2.60
N PHE A 82 -4.92 2.41 -2.49
CA PHE A 82 -6.08 2.70 -1.65
C PHE A 82 -6.78 3.98 -2.08
N VAL A 83 -8.02 4.14 -1.63
CA VAL A 83 -8.77 5.37 -1.82
C VAL A 83 -8.34 6.40 -0.77
N GLY A 84 -7.98 7.59 -1.20
CA GLY A 84 -7.59 8.69 -0.32
C GLY A 84 -8.70 9.14 0.63
N ALA A 85 -8.36 10.05 1.55
CA ALA A 85 -9.29 10.57 2.55
C ALA A 85 -10.52 11.29 1.95
N ASP A 86 -10.45 11.70 0.68
CA ASP A 86 -11.56 12.29 -0.06
C ASP A 86 -12.59 11.26 -0.54
N GLY A 87 -12.36 9.98 -0.30
CA GLY A 87 -13.21 8.87 -0.71
C GLY A 87 -13.25 8.60 -2.22
N LYS A 88 -12.34 9.17 -3.01
CA LYS A 88 -12.38 9.11 -4.48
C LYS A 88 -11.02 8.93 -5.13
N THR A 89 -9.99 9.66 -4.68
CA THR A 89 -8.70 9.71 -5.35
C THR A 89 -7.85 8.49 -5.03
N PRO A 90 -7.44 7.67 -6.03
CA PRO A 90 -6.49 6.60 -5.82
C PRO A 90 -5.14 7.13 -5.32
N GLN A 91 -4.57 6.47 -4.32
CA GLN A 91 -3.30 6.77 -3.70
C GLN A 91 -2.51 5.49 -3.43
N GLY A 92 -1.22 5.62 -3.17
CA GLY A 92 -0.32 4.53 -2.84
C GLY A 92 0.80 4.36 -3.85
N TYR A 93 1.81 3.54 -3.51
CA TYR A 93 2.99 3.39 -4.35
C TYR A 93 2.70 2.69 -5.68
N ASP A 94 1.70 1.82 -5.78
CA ASP A 94 1.26 1.20 -7.03
C ASP A 94 0.55 2.20 -7.94
N VAL A 95 -0.22 3.13 -7.35
CA VAL A 95 -0.81 4.24 -8.08
C VAL A 95 0.27 5.22 -8.56
N ASP A 96 1.31 5.45 -7.77
CA ASP A 96 2.43 6.29 -8.15
C ASP A 96 3.29 5.64 -9.24
N LEU A 97 3.47 4.31 -9.19
CA LEU A 97 4.07 3.53 -10.28
C LEU A 97 3.25 3.65 -11.58
N THR A 98 1.93 3.58 -11.50
CA THR A 98 1.03 3.82 -12.65
C THR A 98 1.28 5.19 -13.28
N LYS A 99 1.37 6.25 -12.46
CA LYS A 99 1.66 7.61 -12.93
C LYS A 99 3.05 7.72 -13.58
N ALA A 100 4.05 7.08 -12.97
CA ALA A 100 5.42 7.06 -13.49
C ALA A 100 5.49 6.38 -14.88
N LEU A 101 4.88 5.22 -15.01
CA LEU A 101 4.83 4.49 -16.29
C LEU A 101 4.11 5.30 -17.36
N ALA A 102 2.94 5.86 -17.03
CA ALA A 102 2.19 6.70 -17.97
C ALA A 102 3.02 7.91 -18.42
N ALA A 103 3.77 8.56 -17.52
CA ALA A 103 4.64 9.68 -17.87
C ALA A 103 5.76 9.26 -18.84
N VAL A 104 6.43 8.12 -18.58
CA VAL A 104 7.46 7.56 -19.49
C VAL A 104 6.86 7.27 -20.87
N PHE A 105 5.64 6.76 -20.94
CA PHE A 105 4.94 6.46 -22.20
C PHE A 105 4.40 7.72 -22.88
N GLY A 106 4.29 8.84 -22.15
CA GLY A 106 3.65 10.07 -22.64
C GLY A 106 2.13 9.93 -22.70
N LEU A 107 1.55 9.11 -21.84
CA LEU A 107 0.11 8.86 -21.69
C LEU A 107 -0.41 9.48 -20.38
N LYS A 108 -1.72 9.61 -20.27
CA LYS A 108 -2.39 9.99 -19.02
C LYS A 108 -2.64 8.75 -18.17
N ALA A 109 -2.22 8.74 -16.92
CA ALA A 109 -2.51 7.66 -15.99
C ALA A 109 -4.01 7.62 -15.61
N GLU A 110 -4.61 6.44 -15.64
CA GLU A 110 -5.96 6.19 -15.16
C GLU A 110 -5.97 4.89 -14.32
N THR A 111 -6.13 5.02 -13.00
CA THR A 111 -6.28 3.86 -12.10
C THR A 111 -7.76 3.59 -11.88
N VAL A 112 -8.21 2.38 -12.22
CA VAL A 112 -9.61 1.95 -12.13
C VAL A 112 -9.75 0.95 -10.99
N SER A 113 -10.65 1.23 -10.04
CA SER A 113 -10.97 0.32 -8.95
C SER A 113 -11.69 -0.92 -9.47
N SER A 114 -11.24 -2.09 -9.00
CA SER A 114 -11.82 -3.38 -9.35
C SER A 114 -11.64 -4.36 -8.20
N SER A 115 -12.42 -5.45 -8.15
CA SER A 115 -12.14 -6.56 -7.25
C SER A 115 -10.87 -7.29 -7.70
N PHE A 116 -10.05 -7.72 -6.74
CA PHE A 116 -8.74 -8.32 -6.98
C PHE A 116 -8.78 -9.48 -7.99
N ASP A 117 -9.72 -10.41 -7.80
CA ASP A 117 -9.93 -11.60 -8.63
C ASP A 117 -10.36 -11.29 -10.07
N SER A 118 -10.95 -10.11 -10.31
CA SER A 118 -11.43 -9.72 -11.64
C SER A 118 -10.39 -8.93 -12.46
N ILE A 119 -9.27 -8.49 -11.87
CA ILE A 119 -8.29 -7.67 -12.57
C ILE A 119 -7.56 -8.47 -13.65
N ILE A 120 -6.93 -9.59 -13.28
CA ILE A 120 -6.12 -10.41 -14.21
C ILE A 120 -6.92 -10.83 -15.44
N PRO A 121 -8.16 -11.36 -15.33
CA PRO A 121 -8.96 -11.73 -16.50
C PRO A 121 -9.37 -10.55 -17.39
N SER A 122 -9.29 -9.33 -16.86
CA SER A 122 -9.71 -8.11 -17.56
C SER A 122 -8.56 -7.35 -18.22
N VAL A 123 -7.29 -7.78 -18.01
CA VAL A 123 -6.12 -7.21 -18.69
C VAL A 123 -6.23 -7.50 -20.20
N GLY A 124 -5.95 -6.48 -21.01
CA GLY A 124 -6.09 -6.54 -22.47
C GLY A 124 -7.53 -6.33 -22.98
N THR A 125 -8.52 -6.25 -22.09
CA THR A 125 -9.93 -5.97 -22.47
C THR A 125 -10.49 -4.71 -21.81
N LYS A 126 -10.37 -4.58 -20.51
CA LYS A 126 -10.80 -3.40 -19.74
C LYS A 126 -9.63 -2.54 -19.30
N TYR A 127 -8.48 -3.15 -19.05
CA TYR A 127 -7.26 -2.50 -18.58
C TYR A 127 -6.11 -2.84 -19.50
N ASP A 128 -5.20 -1.89 -19.67
CA ASP A 128 -3.92 -2.12 -20.35
C ASP A 128 -2.98 -2.91 -19.44
N LEU A 129 -3.02 -2.63 -18.14
CA LEU A 129 -2.23 -3.30 -17.10
C LEU A 129 -3.08 -3.61 -15.87
N GLY A 130 -2.63 -4.58 -15.08
CA GLY A 130 -3.06 -4.80 -13.70
C GLY A 130 -1.88 -4.54 -12.74
N ILE A 131 -2.05 -3.65 -11.76
CA ILE A 131 -1.06 -3.38 -10.72
C ILE A 131 -1.79 -3.39 -9.38
N SER A 132 -1.60 -4.43 -8.58
CA SER A 132 -2.31 -4.61 -7.30
C SER A 132 -1.65 -5.67 -6.43
N GLY A 133 -0.33 -5.57 -6.24
CA GLY A 133 0.41 -6.48 -5.36
C GLY A 133 0.32 -7.97 -5.74
N PHE A 134 0.10 -8.30 -7.00
CA PHE A 134 -0.07 -9.68 -7.44
C PHE A 134 1.18 -10.53 -7.24
N THR A 135 0.98 -11.74 -6.74
CA THR A 135 2.01 -12.79 -6.77
C THR A 135 2.02 -13.47 -8.14
N VAL A 136 3.21 -13.61 -8.72
CA VAL A 136 3.40 -14.41 -9.94
C VAL A 136 3.27 -15.89 -9.57
N ALA A 137 2.23 -16.54 -10.07
CA ALA A 137 1.92 -17.95 -9.85
C ALA A 137 1.73 -18.69 -11.18
N LYS A 138 1.97 -20.01 -11.19
CA LYS A 138 1.98 -20.82 -12.44
C LYS A 138 0.65 -20.78 -13.18
N ASP A 139 -0.44 -20.86 -12.47
CA ASP A 139 -1.81 -20.80 -12.99
C ASP A 139 -2.13 -19.46 -13.67
N ARG A 140 -1.46 -18.38 -13.27
CA ARG A 140 -1.64 -17.03 -13.81
C ARG A 140 -0.80 -16.74 -15.04
N LEU A 141 0.26 -17.51 -15.29
CA LEU A 141 1.20 -17.25 -16.41
C LEU A 141 0.54 -17.38 -17.79
N SER A 142 -0.53 -18.11 -17.92
CA SER A 142 -1.28 -18.24 -19.17
C SER A 142 -2.25 -17.09 -19.43
N ALA A 143 -2.60 -16.32 -18.40
CA ALA A 143 -3.61 -15.26 -18.51
C ALA A 143 -3.00 -13.89 -18.90
N ALA A 144 -1.76 -13.61 -18.50
CA ALA A 144 -1.09 -12.35 -18.79
C ALA A 144 0.43 -12.50 -18.80
N ASN A 145 1.13 -11.52 -19.37
CA ASN A 145 2.57 -11.35 -19.21
C ASN A 145 2.86 -10.67 -17.87
N TRP A 146 3.97 -11.01 -17.23
CA TRP A 146 4.29 -10.57 -15.88
C TRP A 146 5.63 -9.85 -15.81
N VAL A 147 5.65 -8.76 -15.05
CA VAL A 147 6.86 -8.02 -14.68
C VAL A 147 6.87 -7.86 -13.16
N THR A 148 7.91 -8.40 -12.51
CA THR A 148 8.07 -8.26 -11.06
C THR A 148 8.71 -6.92 -10.72
N TYR A 149 8.06 -6.11 -9.89
CA TYR A 149 8.58 -4.83 -9.40
C TYR A 149 8.86 -4.81 -7.89
N GLY A 150 8.47 -5.86 -7.16
CA GLY A 150 8.68 -5.98 -5.72
C GLY A 150 8.77 -7.43 -5.28
N LYS A 151 9.11 -7.63 -4.01
CA LYS A 151 9.10 -8.93 -3.34
C LYS A 151 8.34 -8.80 -2.03
N ALA A 152 7.46 -9.73 -1.75
CA ALA A 152 6.72 -9.85 -0.50
C ALA A 152 6.75 -11.29 -0.01
N GLY A 153 6.47 -11.49 1.27
CA GLY A 153 6.27 -12.80 1.87
C GLY A 153 4.85 -12.93 2.40
N MET A 154 4.39 -14.17 2.54
CA MET A 154 3.13 -14.48 3.21
C MET A 154 3.32 -14.41 4.72
N THR A 155 2.35 -13.84 5.43
CA THR A 155 2.32 -13.81 6.89
C THR A 155 0.90 -13.99 7.41
N TYR A 156 0.78 -14.37 8.67
CA TYR A 156 -0.50 -14.55 9.34
C TYR A 156 -0.70 -13.44 10.38
N ALA A 157 -1.83 -12.75 10.31
CA ALA A 157 -2.24 -11.82 11.33
C ALA A 157 -3.15 -12.50 12.36
N VAL A 158 -2.81 -12.34 13.63
CA VAL A 158 -3.60 -12.84 14.76
C VAL A 158 -3.93 -11.72 15.73
N LYS A 159 -4.90 -11.91 16.62
CA LYS A 159 -5.21 -10.96 17.68
C LYS A 159 -3.94 -10.70 18.51
N LYS A 160 -3.71 -9.42 18.89
CA LYS A 160 -2.54 -9.02 19.69
C LYS A 160 -2.32 -9.95 20.88
N GLY A 161 -1.10 -10.46 21.02
CA GLY A 161 -0.72 -11.41 22.06
C GLY A 161 -1.10 -12.87 21.78
N ASN A 162 -1.68 -13.17 20.59
CA ASN A 162 -2.07 -14.52 20.18
C ASN A 162 -2.82 -15.31 21.29
N PRO A 163 -3.95 -14.80 21.83
CA PRO A 163 -4.63 -15.41 22.98
C PRO A 163 -5.15 -16.81 22.69
N GLU A 164 -5.42 -17.15 21.42
CA GLU A 164 -5.87 -18.47 20.98
C GLU A 164 -4.70 -19.44 20.74
N LYS A 165 -3.45 -18.97 20.96
CA LYS A 165 -2.22 -19.77 20.78
C LYS A 165 -2.14 -20.43 19.41
N ILE A 166 -2.52 -19.67 18.36
CA ILE A 166 -2.43 -20.14 16.97
C ILE A 166 -0.97 -20.50 16.66
N ASP A 167 -0.75 -21.73 16.23
CA ASP A 167 0.54 -22.20 15.72
C ASP A 167 0.47 -22.25 14.20
N VAL A 168 1.23 -21.40 13.52
CA VAL A 168 1.27 -21.33 12.06
C VAL A 168 1.83 -22.61 11.40
N LYS A 169 2.46 -23.50 12.18
CA LYS A 169 2.92 -24.81 11.71
C LYS A 169 1.83 -25.88 11.76
N ASN A 170 0.75 -25.62 12.48
CA ASN A 170 -0.40 -26.51 12.59
C ASN A 170 -1.70 -25.67 12.58
N LEU A 171 -2.24 -25.49 11.39
CA LEU A 171 -3.44 -24.68 11.17
C LEU A 171 -4.72 -25.52 11.07
N CYS A 172 -4.67 -26.84 11.33
CA CYS A 172 -5.85 -27.68 11.29
C CYS A 172 -6.88 -27.28 12.34
N GLY A 173 -8.12 -27.06 11.91
CA GLY A 173 -9.21 -26.58 12.75
C GLY A 173 -9.22 -25.07 13.01
N VAL A 174 -8.21 -24.32 12.53
CA VAL A 174 -8.15 -22.87 12.63
C VAL A 174 -9.02 -22.25 11.54
N LYS A 175 -9.83 -21.23 11.90
CA LYS A 175 -10.57 -20.42 10.94
C LYS A 175 -9.66 -19.39 10.34
N ILE A 176 -9.41 -19.49 9.03
CA ILE A 176 -8.55 -18.58 8.27
C ILE A 176 -9.42 -17.73 7.35
N ALA A 177 -9.20 -16.42 7.32
CA ALA A 177 -9.75 -15.52 6.34
C ALA A 177 -8.65 -15.12 5.36
N ALA A 178 -8.95 -15.13 4.07
CA ALA A 178 -8.09 -14.65 3.00
C ALA A 178 -8.92 -13.92 1.96
N GLN A 179 -8.31 -13.01 1.22
CA GLN A 179 -8.97 -12.33 0.12
C GLN A 179 -9.16 -13.31 -1.05
N THR A 180 -10.32 -13.26 -1.68
CA THR A 180 -10.64 -14.11 -2.85
C THR A 180 -9.69 -13.84 -4.01
N GLY A 181 -9.24 -14.91 -4.66
CA GLY A 181 -8.34 -14.86 -5.81
C GLY A 181 -6.86 -14.66 -5.45
N THR A 182 -6.50 -14.70 -4.16
CA THR A 182 -5.11 -14.57 -3.71
C THR A 182 -4.41 -15.92 -3.55
N VAL A 183 -3.09 -15.91 -3.55
CA VAL A 183 -2.29 -17.12 -3.23
C VAL A 183 -2.44 -17.53 -1.76
N GLU A 184 -2.82 -16.60 -0.89
CA GLU A 184 -3.15 -16.83 0.51
C GLU A 184 -4.43 -17.67 0.64
N GLU A 185 -5.45 -17.38 -0.18
CA GLU A 185 -6.67 -18.21 -0.24
C GLU A 185 -6.35 -19.63 -0.71
N GLU A 186 -5.54 -19.77 -1.75
CA GLU A 186 -5.14 -21.08 -2.28
C GLU A 186 -4.35 -21.86 -1.23
N SER A 187 -3.37 -21.24 -0.58
CA SER A 187 -2.60 -21.85 0.52
C SER A 187 -3.49 -22.28 1.69
N ALA A 188 -4.51 -21.51 2.04
CA ALA A 188 -5.47 -21.87 3.08
C ALA A 188 -6.31 -23.10 2.67
N LYS A 189 -6.75 -23.18 1.41
CA LYS A 189 -7.48 -24.34 0.86
C LYS A 189 -6.61 -25.60 0.84
N GLU A 190 -5.37 -25.49 0.38
CA GLU A 190 -4.40 -26.59 0.39
C GLU A 190 -4.15 -27.10 1.80
N THR A 191 -3.94 -26.18 2.76
CA THR A 191 -3.77 -26.53 4.18
C THR A 191 -4.99 -27.28 4.71
N ALA A 192 -6.20 -26.79 4.44
CA ALA A 192 -7.43 -27.44 4.85
C ALA A 192 -7.60 -28.84 4.26
N ALA A 193 -7.18 -29.05 3.01
CA ALA A 193 -7.23 -30.35 2.35
C ALA A 193 -6.27 -31.37 2.96
N THR A 194 -5.18 -30.96 3.62
CA THR A 194 -4.24 -31.86 4.33
C THR A 194 -4.68 -32.21 5.74
N CYS A 195 -5.64 -31.47 6.30
CA CYS A 195 -6.19 -31.71 7.64
C CYS A 195 -7.16 -32.90 7.59
N LYS A 196 -6.89 -33.92 8.43
CA LYS A 196 -7.73 -35.10 8.56
C LYS A 196 -8.74 -34.96 9.69
#